data_bd31f3db3c7f27d232d84d1ee17ecb5c
#
_entry.id   bd31f3db3c7f27d232d84d1ee17ecb5c
#
_cell.length_a   1.000
_cell.length_b   1.000
_cell.length_c   1.000
_cell.angle_alpha   90.00
_cell.angle_beta   90.00
_cell.angle_gamma   90.00
#
_symmetry.space_group_name_H-M   'P 1'
#
loop_
_entity.id
_entity.type
_entity.pdbx_description
1 polymer ?
#
loop_
_entity_poly.entity_id
_entity_poly.type
_entity_poly.pdbx_seq_one_letter_code
_entity_poly.pdbx_strand_id
1 'polypeptide(L)'
;MPTSSSPRSGALTAPWLLDRTEALCKADTTTGREDHGLPLLRTLLRELGASVELQQVEPGRHNVLATWGEPRLLFSTHLDTVPPFLPPRRSGDLLLGRGTCDAKGQAVAQLAAIQELLARGRSGFAWLGVVGEETDSCGAIAAAELAPRLRGCVAAINGEPTRNQLATGQRGALQVKLVTRGVAAHSGTPELGRSAIWPLLDWLQRLRALPTRNDQDLGPEIWNLGTLAGGAAPNVVPAHAEAVLFVRSLPDSDFLARLRDLAPPEGAVEELSFTPPERYAPVPGFPHAFVPFGSDAPRVRALVGGQRVALCGPGSIEVAHTLDERISGADLEAGAWQIVGIAEALLGGAA
;
A
#
# COMPACT_ATOMS: atom_id res chain seq x y z
N MET A 1 -22.81 32.38 -16.89
CA MET A 1 -21.63 32.85 -16.13
C MET A 1 -22.11 33.38 -14.81
N PRO A 2 -21.63 32.81 -13.69
CA PRO A 2 -21.08 33.61 -12.63
C PRO A 2 -19.75 33.00 -12.16
N THR A 3 -18.66 33.75 -12.33
CA THR A 3 -17.35 33.50 -11.74
C THR A 3 -17.39 34.00 -10.30
N SER A 4 -17.79 33.17 -9.34
CA SER A 4 -17.48 33.43 -7.94
C SER A 4 -16.11 32.78 -7.67
N SER A 5 -15.06 33.57 -7.77
CA SER A 5 -13.73 33.17 -7.30
C SER A 5 -13.75 33.19 -5.76
N SER A 6 -14.12 32.07 -5.15
CA SER A 6 -13.80 31.83 -3.76
C SER A 6 -12.28 31.93 -3.60
N PRO A 7 -11.77 32.53 -2.49
CA PRO A 7 -10.34 32.59 -2.25
C PRO A 7 -9.77 31.17 -2.22
N ARG A 8 -8.84 30.86 -3.14
CA ARG A 8 -8.12 29.59 -3.14
C ARG A 8 -7.29 29.50 -1.87
N SER A 9 -7.35 28.38 -1.16
CA SER A 9 -6.45 28.17 -0.02
C SER A 9 -5.01 28.10 -0.55
N GLY A 10 -4.08 28.74 0.12
CA GLY A 10 -2.66 28.70 -0.28
C GLY A 10 -2.02 27.31 -0.21
N ALA A 11 -2.76 26.31 0.30
CA ALA A 11 -2.26 24.95 0.50
C ALA A 11 -2.15 24.11 -0.80
N LEU A 12 -2.87 24.45 -1.86
CA LEU A 12 -2.82 23.74 -3.13
C LEU A 12 -1.77 24.30 -4.09
N THR A 13 -0.68 24.85 -3.59
CA THR A 13 0.42 25.34 -4.42
C THR A 13 1.63 24.42 -4.31
N ALA A 14 2.33 24.21 -5.44
CA ALA A 14 3.53 23.38 -5.47
C ALA A 14 4.55 23.74 -4.37
N PRO A 15 4.87 25.02 -4.09
CA PRO A 15 5.78 25.36 -2.98
C PRO A 15 5.29 24.87 -1.61
N TRP A 16 4.02 25.10 -1.27
CA TRP A 16 3.47 24.65 0.02
C TRP A 16 3.52 23.12 0.15
N LEU A 17 3.11 22.41 -0.88
CA LEU A 17 3.10 20.94 -0.93
C LEU A 17 4.50 20.35 -0.79
N LEU A 18 5.47 20.91 -1.53
CA LEU A 18 6.86 20.49 -1.44
C LEU A 18 7.46 20.77 -0.05
N ASP A 19 7.19 21.95 0.55
CA ASP A 19 7.69 22.30 1.89
C ASP A 19 7.20 21.33 2.96
N ARG A 20 5.90 20.97 2.92
CA ARG A 20 5.30 20.05 3.88
C ARG A 20 5.75 18.60 3.67
N THR A 21 5.85 18.18 2.42
CA THR A 21 6.39 16.83 2.09
C THR A 21 7.84 16.71 2.54
N GLU A 22 8.67 17.70 2.23
CA GLU A 22 10.07 17.74 2.69
C GLU A 22 10.18 17.67 4.22
N ALA A 23 9.34 18.44 4.92
CA ALA A 23 9.33 18.44 6.38
C ALA A 23 9.02 17.05 6.95
N LEU A 24 7.99 16.36 6.43
CA LEU A 24 7.66 14.99 6.86
C LEU A 24 8.74 13.98 6.50
N CYS A 25 9.40 14.14 5.35
CA CYS A 25 10.47 13.23 4.91
C CYS A 25 11.79 13.38 5.68
N LYS A 26 11.95 14.43 6.50
CA LYS A 26 13.12 14.56 7.40
C LYS A 26 13.16 13.51 8.51
N ALA A 27 12.02 12.95 8.87
CA ALA A 27 11.94 11.87 9.85
C ALA A 27 12.16 10.52 9.16
N ASP A 28 13.04 9.69 9.72
CA ASP A 28 13.17 8.28 9.34
C ASP A 28 11.96 7.51 9.89
N THR A 29 11.01 7.20 9.01
CA THR A 29 9.84 6.37 9.30
C THR A 29 9.89 5.02 8.60
N THR A 30 11.09 4.48 8.38
CA THR A 30 11.24 3.10 7.93
C THR A 30 10.39 2.18 8.80
N THR A 31 9.69 1.23 8.20
CA THR A 31 8.74 0.33 8.90
C THR A 31 9.30 -0.13 10.24
N GLY A 32 8.54 0.07 11.32
CA GLY A 32 8.97 -0.11 12.70
C GLY A 32 9.46 1.17 13.40
N ARG A 33 9.55 2.31 12.69
CA ARG A 33 10.02 3.61 13.22
C ARG A 33 9.04 4.75 12.92
N GLU A 34 7.80 4.46 12.62
CA GLU A 34 6.82 5.42 12.11
C GLU A 34 6.58 6.58 13.08
N ASP A 35 6.65 6.30 14.39
CA ASP A 35 6.45 7.32 15.44
C ASP A 35 7.48 8.45 15.39
N HIS A 36 8.64 8.28 14.73
CA HIS A 36 9.58 9.38 14.52
C HIS A 36 8.97 10.52 13.70
N GLY A 37 8.00 10.24 12.83
CA GLY A 37 7.26 11.24 12.03
C GLY A 37 6.11 11.90 12.78
N LEU A 38 5.61 11.32 13.89
CA LEU A 38 4.41 11.78 14.58
C LEU A 38 4.47 13.24 15.08
N PRO A 39 5.58 13.76 15.64
CA PRO A 39 5.60 15.14 16.11
C PRO A 39 5.33 16.14 14.98
N LEU A 40 5.92 15.93 13.81
CA LEU A 40 5.73 16.77 12.62
C LEU A 40 4.31 16.64 12.05
N LEU A 41 3.84 15.42 11.91
CA LEU A 41 2.49 15.14 11.39
C LEU A 41 1.41 15.72 12.30
N ARG A 42 1.52 15.54 13.62
CA ARG A 42 0.57 16.11 14.59
C ARG A 42 0.55 17.63 14.57
N THR A 43 1.70 18.26 14.36
CA THR A 43 1.77 19.72 14.23
C THR A 43 1.00 20.16 13.00
N LEU A 44 1.24 19.54 11.84
CA LEU A 44 0.53 19.82 10.59
C LEU A 44 -0.99 19.62 10.74
N LEU A 45 -1.42 18.51 11.32
CA LEU A 45 -2.85 18.21 11.52
C LEU A 45 -3.54 19.23 12.43
N ARG A 46 -2.86 19.69 13.50
CA ARG A 46 -3.39 20.74 14.39
C ARG A 46 -3.47 22.10 13.71
N GLU A 47 -2.46 22.48 12.91
CA GLU A 47 -2.49 23.68 12.08
C GLU A 47 -3.70 23.70 11.14
N LEU A 48 -4.12 22.52 10.65
CA LEU A 48 -5.29 22.33 9.81
C LEU A 48 -6.61 22.23 10.60
N GLY A 49 -6.59 22.37 11.93
CA GLY A 49 -7.77 22.36 12.80
C GLY A 49 -8.38 20.98 13.04
N ALA A 50 -7.63 19.91 12.88
CA ALA A 50 -8.09 18.56 13.13
C ALA A 50 -8.22 18.21 14.61
N SER A 51 -9.21 17.41 14.98
CA SER A 51 -9.17 16.58 16.18
C SER A 51 -8.32 15.33 15.87
N VAL A 52 -7.28 15.08 16.70
CA VAL A 52 -6.29 14.03 16.43
C VAL A 52 -6.34 12.96 17.51
N GLU A 53 -6.51 11.72 17.11
CA GLU A 53 -6.46 10.53 17.95
C GLU A 53 -5.33 9.61 17.48
N LEU A 54 -4.60 9.01 18.43
CA LEU A 54 -3.58 8.01 18.15
C LEU A 54 -4.11 6.64 18.57
N GLN A 55 -4.01 5.66 17.66
CA GLN A 55 -4.27 4.26 17.96
C GLN A 55 -2.94 3.52 18.03
N GLN A 56 -2.60 2.99 19.19
CA GLN A 56 -1.41 2.16 19.33
C GLN A 56 -1.63 0.82 18.63
N VAL A 57 -0.79 0.50 17.66
CA VAL A 57 -0.76 -0.78 16.95
C VAL A 57 0.24 -1.72 17.61
N GLU A 58 1.43 -1.22 17.86
CA GLU A 58 2.51 -1.89 18.56
C GLU A 58 3.26 -0.87 19.44
N PRO A 59 4.11 -1.29 20.39
CA PRO A 59 4.93 -0.36 21.12
C PRO A 59 5.79 0.51 20.19
N GLY A 60 5.60 1.85 20.26
CA GLY A 60 6.32 2.82 19.41
C GLY A 60 5.81 2.91 17.97
N ARG A 61 4.60 2.39 17.67
CA ARG A 61 3.96 2.44 16.36
C ARG A 61 2.48 2.78 16.49
N HIS A 62 2.06 3.92 15.97
CA HIS A 62 0.69 4.41 16.09
C HIS A 62 0.08 4.79 14.74
N ASN A 63 -1.14 4.32 14.52
CA ASN A 63 -2.02 4.93 13.52
C ASN A 63 -2.45 6.32 14.00
N VAL A 64 -2.74 7.19 13.05
CA VAL A 64 -3.21 8.56 13.31
C VAL A 64 -4.57 8.74 12.66
N LEU A 65 -5.61 8.95 13.47
CA LEU A 65 -6.92 9.37 12.98
C LEU A 65 -7.10 10.86 13.24
N ALA A 66 -7.31 11.64 12.19
CA ALA A 66 -7.62 13.05 12.24
C ALA A 66 -9.03 13.31 11.70
N THR A 67 -9.83 14.15 12.38
CA THR A 67 -11.22 14.40 11.96
C THR A 67 -11.55 15.89 11.96
N TRP A 68 -12.43 16.28 11.02
CA TRP A 68 -13.02 17.62 10.87
C TRP A 68 -14.54 17.48 10.83
N GLY A 69 -15.16 17.49 12.00
CA GLY A 69 -16.59 17.19 12.19
C GLY A 69 -16.90 15.69 12.10
N GLU A 70 -18.19 15.35 11.94
CA GLU A 70 -18.65 13.95 11.80
C GLU A 70 -18.25 13.39 10.44
N PRO A 71 -17.43 12.31 10.39
CA PRO A 71 -16.86 11.81 9.14
C PRO A 71 -17.92 11.31 8.14
N ARG A 72 -17.83 11.82 6.92
CA ARG A 72 -18.60 11.37 5.74
C ARG A 72 -17.72 10.89 4.60
N LEU A 73 -16.46 11.31 4.58
CA LEU A 73 -15.45 10.84 3.63
C LEU A 73 -14.15 10.55 4.39
N LEU A 74 -13.61 9.38 4.17
CA LEU A 74 -12.32 8.96 4.71
C LEU A 74 -11.23 9.16 3.66
N PHE A 75 -10.13 9.81 4.03
CA PHE A 75 -8.86 9.78 3.32
C PHE A 75 -7.90 8.88 4.08
N SER A 76 -7.11 8.09 3.38
CA SER A 76 -6.15 7.19 4.03
C SER A 76 -4.87 7.08 3.19
N THR A 77 -3.74 6.90 3.88
CA THR A 77 -2.46 6.50 3.28
C THR A 77 -1.57 5.96 4.39
N HIS A 78 -0.39 5.43 4.06
CA HIS A 78 0.53 4.92 5.05
C HIS A 78 1.59 5.94 5.50
N LEU A 79 2.19 5.68 6.66
CA LEU A 79 3.19 6.53 7.31
C LEU A 79 4.60 5.96 7.21
N ASP A 80 4.70 4.65 7.04
CA ASP A 80 5.98 3.95 6.92
C ASP A 80 6.57 4.08 5.51
N THR A 81 7.81 3.66 5.41
CA THR A 81 8.56 3.63 4.17
C THR A 81 9.48 2.41 4.17
N VAL A 82 9.82 1.89 2.98
CA VAL A 82 10.85 0.86 2.85
C VAL A 82 12.25 1.40 3.19
N PRO A 83 13.20 0.54 3.67
CA PRO A 83 14.60 0.89 3.79
C PRO A 83 15.30 1.00 2.41
N PRO A 84 16.45 1.71 2.31
CA PRO A 84 17.05 2.53 3.35
C PRO A 84 16.39 3.90 3.47
N PHE A 85 16.53 4.56 4.62
CA PHE A 85 16.19 5.97 4.76
C PHE A 85 17.07 6.82 3.82
N LEU A 86 16.42 7.67 3.03
CA LEU A 86 17.06 8.63 2.12
C LEU A 86 16.61 10.03 2.51
N PRO A 87 17.50 10.88 3.06
CA PRO A 87 17.14 12.23 3.45
C PRO A 87 16.57 13.05 2.29
N PRO A 88 15.56 13.90 2.52
CA PRO A 88 14.97 14.70 1.46
C PRO A 88 15.96 15.73 0.93
N ARG A 89 15.94 15.95 -0.39
CA ARG A 89 16.78 16.93 -1.09
C ARG A 89 16.01 17.56 -2.25
N ARG A 90 15.96 18.87 -2.30
CA ARG A 90 15.36 19.60 -3.43
C ARG A 90 16.31 19.74 -4.62
N SER A 91 15.74 19.68 -5.82
CA SER A 91 16.41 19.97 -7.09
C SER A 91 15.40 20.62 -8.03
N GLY A 92 15.33 21.95 -8.02
CA GLY A 92 14.30 22.69 -8.76
C GLY A 92 12.91 22.36 -8.23
N ASP A 93 12.02 21.92 -9.14
CA ASP A 93 10.66 21.46 -8.82
C ASP A 93 10.61 20.02 -8.26
N LEU A 94 11.73 19.31 -8.20
CA LEU A 94 11.79 17.95 -7.70
C LEU A 94 12.18 17.91 -6.22
N LEU A 95 11.49 17.08 -5.47
CA LEU A 95 11.88 16.64 -4.13
C LEU A 95 12.28 15.17 -4.21
N LEU A 96 13.55 14.88 -3.93
CA LEU A 96 14.13 13.53 -3.89
C LEU A 96 14.20 13.07 -2.44
N GLY A 97 14.07 11.77 -2.19
CA GLY A 97 14.21 11.18 -0.86
C GLY A 97 13.15 10.14 -0.58
N ARG A 98 13.38 9.29 0.41
CA ARG A 98 12.47 8.22 0.80
C ARG A 98 11.16 8.78 1.39
N GLY A 99 10.02 8.27 0.91
CA GLY A 99 8.69 8.73 1.31
C GLY A 99 8.20 9.97 0.54
N THR A 100 9.01 10.57 -0.34
CA THR A 100 8.58 11.75 -1.10
C THR A 100 7.43 11.43 -2.04
N CYS A 101 7.46 10.25 -2.62
CA CYS A 101 6.41 9.69 -3.48
C CYS A 101 5.53 8.70 -2.71
N ASP A 102 6.15 7.83 -1.91
CA ASP A 102 5.52 6.67 -1.26
C ASP A 102 5.82 6.65 0.26
N ALA A 103 4.91 7.17 1.15
CA ALA A 103 3.65 7.80 0.80
C ALA A 103 3.43 9.16 1.52
N LYS A 104 4.50 9.84 2.02
CA LYS A 104 4.35 11.15 2.70
C LYS A 104 3.86 12.23 1.75
N GLY A 105 4.23 12.16 0.45
CA GLY A 105 3.67 13.01 -0.59
C GLY A 105 2.16 12.81 -0.75
N GLN A 106 1.68 11.58 -0.64
CA GLN A 106 0.25 11.25 -0.65
C GLN A 106 -0.48 11.89 0.54
N ALA A 107 0.11 11.75 1.74
CA ALA A 107 -0.44 12.35 2.96
C ALA A 107 -0.60 13.86 2.81
N VAL A 108 0.43 14.56 2.32
CA VAL A 108 0.40 16.02 2.13
C VAL A 108 -0.61 16.43 1.06
N ALA A 109 -0.70 15.71 -0.06
CA ALA A 109 -1.68 16.01 -1.11
C ALA A 109 -3.12 15.84 -0.61
N GLN A 110 -3.41 14.79 0.17
CA GLN A 110 -4.72 14.57 0.80
C GLN A 110 -5.05 15.66 1.83
N LEU A 111 -4.11 16.04 2.69
CA LEU A 111 -4.32 17.08 3.71
C LEU A 111 -4.54 18.46 3.06
N ALA A 112 -3.83 18.77 1.98
CA ALA A 112 -4.07 19.98 1.20
C ALA A 112 -5.47 19.99 0.55
N ALA A 113 -5.90 18.85 0.00
CA ALA A 113 -7.24 18.70 -0.56
C ALA A 113 -8.32 18.88 0.52
N ILE A 114 -8.15 18.32 1.72
CA ILE A 114 -9.05 18.52 2.86
C ILE A 114 -9.13 20.01 3.23
N GLN A 115 -7.98 20.69 3.30
CA GLN A 115 -7.93 22.13 3.62
C GLN A 115 -8.71 22.97 2.59
N GLU A 116 -8.56 22.67 1.31
CA GLU A 116 -9.32 23.34 0.23
C GLU A 116 -10.83 23.07 0.35
N LEU A 117 -11.22 21.83 0.61
CA LEU A 117 -12.63 21.47 0.81
C LEU A 117 -13.24 22.19 2.02
N LEU A 118 -12.49 22.30 3.13
CA LEU A 118 -12.91 23.05 4.30
C LEU A 118 -13.06 24.55 3.97
N ALA A 119 -12.12 25.14 3.22
CA ALA A 119 -12.20 26.54 2.76
C ALA A 119 -13.42 26.79 1.85
N ARG A 120 -13.90 25.77 1.13
CA ARG A 120 -15.16 25.81 0.37
C ARG A 120 -16.41 25.59 1.22
N GLY A 121 -16.28 25.53 2.55
CA GLY A 121 -17.38 25.30 3.48
C GLY A 121 -17.87 23.84 3.54
N ARG A 122 -17.10 22.88 3.01
CA ARG A 122 -17.38 21.47 3.21
C ARG A 122 -16.85 21.02 4.57
N SER A 123 -17.42 19.95 5.12
CA SER A 123 -17.03 19.37 6.40
C SER A 123 -17.32 17.87 6.42
N GLY A 124 -16.95 17.19 7.50
CA GLY A 124 -17.18 15.76 7.64
C GLY A 124 -16.10 14.92 7.01
N PHE A 125 -14.84 15.27 7.28
CA PHE A 125 -13.69 14.52 6.79
C PHE A 125 -13.00 13.76 7.93
N ALA A 126 -12.50 12.56 7.60
CA ALA A 126 -11.51 11.85 8.37
C ALA A 126 -10.27 11.63 7.50
N TRP A 127 -9.11 11.68 8.13
CA TRP A 127 -7.84 11.26 7.55
C TRP A 127 -7.19 10.22 8.45
N LEU A 128 -6.82 9.07 7.88
CA LEU A 128 -6.21 7.95 8.58
C LEU A 128 -4.83 7.67 8.00
N GLY A 129 -3.79 7.94 8.78
CA GLY A 129 -2.43 7.48 8.49
C GLY A 129 -2.18 6.16 9.19
N VAL A 130 -1.85 5.11 8.44
CA VAL A 130 -1.60 3.77 8.98
C VAL A 130 -0.12 3.42 8.99
N VAL A 131 0.29 2.51 9.87
CA VAL A 131 1.66 2.00 9.96
C VAL A 131 1.75 0.61 9.33
N GLY A 132 2.94 0.23 8.83
CA GLY A 132 3.25 -1.14 8.42
C GLY A 132 2.65 -1.59 7.08
N GLU A 133 2.23 -0.69 6.20
CA GLU A 133 1.72 -1.02 4.86
C GLU A 133 2.75 -1.77 4.05
N GLU A 134 3.99 -1.32 4.10
CA GLU A 134 5.14 -1.82 3.33
C GLU A 134 5.56 -3.26 3.71
N THR A 135 4.95 -3.85 4.72
CA THR A 135 5.28 -5.20 5.20
C THR A 135 4.06 -6.10 5.37
N ASP A 136 3.26 -5.87 6.40
CA ASP A 136 2.18 -6.77 6.84
C ASP A 136 0.82 -6.10 6.99
N SER A 137 0.75 -4.78 6.72
CA SER A 137 -0.47 -3.96 6.90
C SER A 137 -1.03 -3.99 8.34
N CYS A 138 -0.20 -4.18 9.35
CA CYS A 138 -0.64 -4.30 10.75
C CYS A 138 -1.47 -3.08 11.20
N GLY A 139 -1.12 -1.88 10.74
CA GLY A 139 -1.86 -0.66 11.01
C GLY A 139 -3.27 -0.67 10.43
N ALA A 140 -3.42 -1.02 9.16
CA ALA A 140 -4.73 -1.10 8.53
C ALA A 140 -5.59 -2.23 9.10
N ILE A 141 -4.98 -3.34 9.54
CA ILE A 141 -5.66 -4.42 10.26
C ILE A 141 -6.16 -3.91 11.62
N ALA A 142 -5.32 -3.27 12.42
CA ALA A 142 -5.68 -2.70 13.71
C ALA A 142 -6.74 -1.60 13.59
N ALA A 143 -6.73 -0.83 12.48
CA ALA A 143 -7.70 0.22 12.24
C ALA A 143 -9.15 -0.28 12.17
N ALA A 144 -9.40 -1.59 12.05
CA ALA A 144 -10.74 -2.18 12.14
C ALA A 144 -11.48 -1.76 13.42
N GLU A 145 -10.75 -1.51 14.52
CA GLU A 145 -11.31 -1.01 15.79
C GLU A 145 -11.85 0.43 15.66
N LEU A 146 -11.36 1.21 14.70
CA LEU A 146 -11.82 2.57 14.43
C LEU A 146 -13.09 2.62 13.56
N ALA A 147 -13.55 1.50 13.00
CA ALA A 147 -14.74 1.43 12.15
C ALA A 147 -15.99 2.08 12.76
N PRO A 148 -16.28 1.96 14.08
CA PRO A 148 -17.40 2.68 14.69
C PRO A 148 -17.33 4.21 14.54
N ARG A 149 -16.13 4.80 14.48
CA ARG A 149 -15.88 6.24 14.30
C ARG A 149 -16.10 6.68 12.86
N LEU A 150 -16.07 5.74 11.90
CA LEU A 150 -16.10 5.96 10.45
C LEU A 150 -17.42 5.51 9.80
N ARG A 151 -18.41 5.07 10.59
CA ARG A 151 -19.71 4.56 10.09
C ARG A 151 -20.49 5.53 9.23
N GLY A 152 -20.27 6.84 9.41
CA GLY A 152 -20.90 7.88 8.60
C GLY A 152 -20.27 8.08 7.21
N CYS A 153 -19.13 7.45 6.95
CA CYS A 153 -18.43 7.60 5.68
C CYS A 153 -19.19 6.88 4.56
N VAL A 154 -19.43 7.60 3.46
CA VAL A 154 -20.07 7.10 2.25
C VAL A 154 -19.07 6.62 1.20
N ALA A 155 -17.80 6.94 1.39
CA ALA A 155 -16.68 6.55 0.53
C ALA A 155 -15.33 6.75 1.24
N ALA A 156 -14.27 6.22 0.62
CA ALA A 156 -12.89 6.51 1.00
C ALA A 156 -12.01 6.83 -0.21
N ILE A 157 -10.91 7.57 0.03
CA ILE A 157 -9.85 7.83 -0.94
C ILE A 157 -8.55 7.33 -0.31
N ASN A 158 -7.96 6.27 -0.88
CA ASN A 158 -6.66 5.75 -0.46
C ASN A 158 -5.57 6.33 -1.35
N GLY A 159 -4.52 6.86 -0.74
CA GLY A 159 -3.42 7.57 -1.42
C GLY A 159 -2.26 6.64 -1.73
N GLU A 160 -1.98 6.48 -3.03
CA GLU A 160 -0.86 5.71 -3.57
C GLU A 160 -0.34 6.37 -4.85
N PRO A 161 0.92 6.13 -5.27
CA PRO A 161 1.52 6.77 -6.44
C PRO A 161 0.97 6.20 -7.76
N THR A 162 -0.14 6.75 -8.24
CA THR A 162 -0.87 6.29 -9.43
C THR A 162 -0.75 7.25 -10.63
N ARG A 163 0.19 8.19 -10.62
CA ARG A 163 0.33 9.25 -11.65
C ARG A 163 -0.93 10.09 -11.80
N ASN A 164 -1.57 10.41 -10.68
CA ASN A 164 -2.82 11.15 -10.67
C ASN A 164 -3.95 10.49 -11.49
N GLN A 165 -4.00 9.16 -11.53
CA GLN A 165 -5.08 8.42 -12.17
C GLN A 165 -5.82 7.57 -11.12
N LEU A 166 -7.11 7.37 -11.33
CA LEU A 166 -7.87 6.43 -10.51
C LEU A 166 -7.51 5.00 -10.91
N ALA A 167 -7.17 4.18 -9.95
CA ALA A 167 -6.96 2.76 -10.21
C ALA A 167 -8.26 2.08 -10.62
N THR A 168 -8.21 1.25 -11.65
CA THR A 168 -9.34 0.36 -12.06
C THR A 168 -9.55 -0.78 -11.08
N GLY A 169 -8.54 -1.05 -10.26
CA GLY A 169 -8.49 -2.09 -9.25
C GLY A 169 -7.06 -2.40 -8.87
N GLN A 170 -6.86 -3.35 -8.00
CA GLN A 170 -5.54 -3.85 -7.62
C GLN A 170 -5.50 -5.37 -7.62
N ARG A 171 -4.33 -5.94 -7.93
CA ARG A 171 -4.08 -7.36 -7.72
C ARG A 171 -3.91 -7.65 -6.24
N GLY A 172 -4.26 -8.87 -5.85
CA GLY A 172 -3.99 -9.35 -4.50
C GLY A 172 -2.49 -9.49 -4.23
N ALA A 173 -2.16 -9.63 -2.96
CA ALA A 173 -0.83 -9.94 -2.47
C ALA A 173 -0.92 -11.20 -1.63
N LEU A 174 -0.39 -12.32 -2.14
CA LEU A 174 -0.38 -13.60 -1.46
C LEU A 174 1.07 -14.02 -1.23
N GLN A 175 1.44 -14.22 0.02
CA GLN A 175 2.72 -14.85 0.38
C GLN A 175 2.49 -16.30 0.77
N VAL A 176 3.24 -17.19 0.14
CA VAL A 176 3.20 -18.62 0.46
C VAL A 176 4.59 -19.17 0.64
N LYS A 177 4.75 -20.04 1.63
CA LYS A 177 5.97 -20.80 1.84
C LYS A 177 5.75 -22.25 1.40
N LEU A 178 6.64 -22.72 0.55
CA LEU A 178 6.74 -24.13 0.14
C LEU A 178 7.79 -24.77 1.01
N VAL A 179 7.45 -25.90 1.61
CA VAL A 179 8.37 -26.69 2.44
C VAL A 179 8.45 -28.10 1.92
N THR A 180 9.64 -28.65 1.80
CA THR A 180 9.87 -30.07 1.52
C THR A 180 10.72 -30.71 2.60
N ARG A 181 10.42 -31.97 2.92
CA ARG A 181 11.10 -32.72 3.98
C ARG A 181 11.78 -33.95 3.39
N GLY A 182 12.95 -34.22 3.88
CA GLY A 182 13.78 -35.34 3.49
C GLY A 182 14.28 -36.15 4.70
N VAL A 183 15.31 -36.91 4.47
CA VAL A 183 16.02 -37.68 5.51
C VAL A 183 17.52 -37.40 5.34
N ALA A 184 18.17 -36.94 6.41
CA ALA A 184 19.59 -36.69 6.40
C ALA A 184 20.40 -37.98 6.33
N ALA A 185 21.48 -37.96 5.56
CA ALA A 185 22.48 -39.02 5.47
C ALA A 185 23.84 -38.44 5.09
N HIS A 186 24.88 -39.23 5.25
CA HIS A 186 26.21 -38.87 4.76
C HIS A 186 26.21 -38.83 3.22
N SER A 187 26.78 -37.82 2.60
CA SER A 187 26.80 -37.68 1.14
C SER A 187 27.51 -38.82 0.39
N GLY A 188 28.35 -39.61 1.07
CA GLY A 188 28.99 -40.82 0.54
C GLY A 188 28.08 -42.06 0.53
N THR A 189 26.94 -42.01 1.21
CA THR A 189 25.91 -43.08 1.27
C THR A 189 24.51 -42.46 1.06
N PRO A 190 24.28 -41.77 -0.08
CA PRO A 190 23.08 -40.99 -0.30
C PRO A 190 21.80 -41.84 -0.36
N GLU A 191 21.91 -43.15 -0.64
CA GLU A 191 20.82 -44.12 -0.64
C GLU A 191 20.17 -44.34 0.75
N LEU A 192 20.87 -43.98 1.83
CA LEU A 192 20.33 -44.00 3.20
C LEU A 192 19.53 -42.74 3.57
N GLY A 193 19.58 -41.74 2.70
CA GLY A 193 18.87 -40.48 2.88
C GLY A 193 17.82 -40.23 1.82
N ARG A 194 17.15 -39.06 1.94
CA ARG A 194 16.26 -38.51 0.92
C ARG A 194 16.40 -36.99 0.91
N SER A 195 16.87 -36.45 -0.22
CA SER A 195 17.05 -35.01 -0.36
C SER A 195 15.72 -34.27 -0.36
N ALA A 196 15.60 -33.20 0.41
CA ALA A 196 14.49 -32.26 0.38
C ALA A 196 14.64 -31.22 -0.77
N ILE A 197 15.88 -30.95 -1.23
CA ILE A 197 16.11 -29.89 -2.22
C ILE A 197 15.57 -30.31 -3.60
N TRP A 198 15.85 -31.53 -4.07
CA TRP A 198 15.45 -31.92 -5.43
C TRP A 198 13.94 -31.86 -5.66
N PRO A 199 13.06 -32.41 -4.77
CA PRO A 199 11.62 -32.29 -4.94
C PRO A 199 11.13 -30.83 -4.93
N LEU A 200 11.78 -29.93 -4.15
CA LEU A 200 11.42 -28.52 -4.17
C LEU A 200 11.77 -27.85 -5.51
N LEU A 201 12.94 -28.14 -6.07
CA LEU A 201 13.34 -27.61 -7.39
C LEU A 201 12.42 -28.12 -8.50
N ASP A 202 12.07 -29.41 -8.49
CA ASP A 202 11.13 -30.01 -9.45
C ASP A 202 9.73 -29.39 -9.32
N TRP A 203 9.29 -29.09 -8.11
CA TRP A 203 8.03 -28.41 -7.85
C TRP A 203 8.03 -26.98 -8.42
N LEU A 204 9.07 -26.22 -8.14
CA LEU A 204 9.24 -24.86 -8.69
C LEU A 204 9.34 -24.86 -10.21
N GLN A 205 10.00 -25.86 -10.81
CA GLN A 205 10.07 -25.99 -12.26
C GLN A 205 8.70 -26.29 -12.89
N ARG A 206 7.91 -27.20 -12.28
CA ARG A 206 6.53 -27.47 -12.72
C ARG A 206 5.64 -26.23 -12.57
N LEU A 207 5.74 -25.49 -11.46
CA LEU A 207 5.02 -24.23 -11.27
C LEU A 207 5.37 -23.22 -12.36
N ARG A 208 6.66 -23.07 -12.67
CA ARG A 208 7.14 -22.15 -13.72
C ARG A 208 6.62 -22.48 -15.12
N ALA A 209 6.30 -23.73 -15.36
CA ALA A 209 5.76 -24.20 -16.66
C ALA A 209 4.24 -23.98 -16.81
N LEU A 210 3.54 -23.57 -15.73
CA LEU A 210 2.11 -23.29 -15.81
C LEU A 210 1.82 -22.05 -16.65
N PRO A 211 0.70 -22.04 -17.40
CA PRO A 211 0.25 -20.87 -18.13
C PRO A 211 -0.11 -19.74 -17.16
N THR A 212 0.28 -18.52 -17.50
CA THR A 212 -0.08 -17.31 -16.76
C THR A 212 -1.53 -16.96 -17.06
N ARG A 213 -2.32 -16.72 -16.02
CA ARG A 213 -3.66 -16.13 -16.15
C ARG A 213 -3.51 -14.64 -16.44
N ASN A 214 -4.46 -14.10 -17.19
CA ASN A 214 -4.50 -12.67 -17.50
C ASN A 214 -5.92 -12.13 -17.33
N ASP A 215 -6.02 -10.97 -16.72
CA ASP A 215 -7.25 -10.23 -16.54
C ASP A 215 -7.21 -8.97 -17.41
N GLN A 216 -8.34 -8.57 -17.97
CA GLN A 216 -8.41 -7.43 -18.89
C GLN A 216 -8.09 -6.10 -18.17
N ASP A 217 -8.54 -5.95 -16.92
CA ASP A 217 -8.43 -4.70 -16.16
C ASP A 217 -7.26 -4.71 -15.16
N LEU A 218 -6.84 -5.91 -14.69
CA LEU A 218 -5.80 -6.09 -13.67
C LEU A 218 -4.48 -6.65 -14.22
N GLY A 219 -4.44 -6.97 -15.51
CA GLY A 219 -3.27 -7.54 -16.14
C GLY A 219 -2.96 -8.99 -15.73
N PRO A 220 -1.72 -9.46 -15.90
CA PRO A 220 -1.35 -10.85 -15.64
C PRO A 220 -1.26 -11.17 -14.14
N GLU A 221 -1.65 -12.42 -13.79
CA GLU A 221 -1.26 -13.02 -12.51
C GLU A 221 0.22 -13.35 -12.57
N ILE A 222 1.01 -12.80 -11.68
CA ILE A 222 2.46 -13.01 -11.65
C ILE A 222 2.90 -13.46 -10.26
N TRP A 223 4.00 -14.20 -10.22
CA TRP A 223 4.63 -14.58 -8.96
C TRP A 223 6.15 -14.40 -9.03
N ASN A 224 6.72 -14.16 -7.89
CA ASN A 224 8.16 -14.03 -7.69
C ASN A 224 8.63 -15.08 -6.68
N LEU A 225 9.77 -15.72 -6.97
CA LEU A 225 10.48 -16.52 -5.99
C LEU A 225 11.35 -15.58 -5.16
N GLY A 226 10.86 -15.23 -3.96
CA GLY A 226 11.52 -14.25 -3.08
C GLY A 226 12.72 -14.83 -2.34
N THR A 227 12.56 -16.03 -1.78
CA THR A 227 13.65 -16.73 -1.08
C THR A 227 13.66 -18.21 -1.42
N LEU A 228 14.86 -18.81 -1.35
CA LEU A 228 15.10 -20.24 -1.51
C LEU A 228 16.21 -20.65 -0.57
N ALA A 229 15.95 -21.63 0.29
CA ALA A 229 16.92 -22.13 1.26
C ALA A 229 16.80 -23.66 1.41
N GLY A 230 17.91 -24.31 1.75
CA GLY A 230 17.90 -25.75 2.01
C GLY A 230 19.27 -26.33 2.29
N GLY A 231 19.31 -27.45 3.00
CA GLY A 231 20.53 -28.12 3.39
C GLY A 231 21.22 -27.49 4.60
N ALA A 232 22.14 -28.25 5.21
CA ALA A 232 22.92 -27.82 6.38
C ALA A 232 24.43 -27.78 6.08
N ALA A 233 24.96 -28.73 5.29
CA ALA A 233 26.34 -28.82 4.92
C ALA A 233 26.52 -29.56 3.59
N PRO A 234 27.58 -29.28 2.79
CA PRO A 234 27.82 -29.91 1.50
C PRO A 234 27.94 -31.43 1.50
N ASN A 235 28.37 -32.00 2.63
CA ASN A 235 28.56 -33.44 2.82
C ASN A 235 27.41 -34.16 3.52
N VAL A 236 26.23 -33.50 3.59
CA VAL A 236 25.02 -34.05 4.21
C VAL A 236 23.87 -34.02 3.22
N VAL A 237 23.13 -35.14 3.04
CA VAL A 237 21.87 -35.16 2.27
C VAL A 237 20.86 -34.23 2.94
N PRO A 238 20.30 -33.24 2.24
CA PRO A 238 19.43 -32.23 2.85
C PRO A 238 18.10 -32.82 3.35
N ALA A 239 17.81 -32.65 4.64
CA ALA A 239 16.55 -33.10 5.25
C ALA A 239 15.45 -32.03 5.22
N HIS A 240 15.78 -30.78 4.87
CA HIS A 240 14.84 -29.67 4.82
C HIS A 240 15.20 -28.73 3.66
N ALA A 241 14.18 -28.26 2.95
CA ALA A 241 14.30 -27.13 2.03
C ALA A 241 12.99 -26.35 2.02
N GLU A 242 13.09 -25.05 1.76
CA GLU A 242 11.95 -24.14 1.69
C GLU A 242 12.13 -23.04 0.65
N ALA A 243 11.02 -22.51 0.17
CA ALA A 243 10.95 -21.38 -0.73
C ALA A 243 9.79 -20.47 -0.37
N VAL A 244 9.96 -19.15 -0.46
CA VAL A 244 8.87 -18.20 -0.26
C VAL A 244 8.55 -17.54 -1.59
N LEU A 245 7.27 -17.63 -1.98
CA LEU A 245 6.72 -17.00 -3.15
C LEU A 245 5.90 -15.78 -2.76
N PHE A 246 5.97 -14.73 -3.57
CA PHE A 246 5.08 -13.59 -3.54
C PHE A 246 4.24 -13.56 -4.83
N VAL A 247 2.91 -13.64 -4.70
CA VAL A 247 1.99 -13.76 -5.82
C VAL A 247 1.12 -12.52 -5.92
N ARG A 248 1.07 -11.89 -7.08
CA ARG A 248 0.10 -10.87 -7.45
C ARG A 248 -1.12 -11.57 -8.04
N SER A 249 -2.03 -11.98 -7.17
CA SER A 249 -3.20 -12.80 -7.53
C SER A 249 -4.31 -11.98 -8.20
N LEU A 250 -5.09 -12.67 -9.02
CA LEU A 250 -6.30 -12.13 -9.66
C LEU A 250 -7.55 -12.51 -8.87
N PRO A 251 -8.70 -11.84 -9.08
CA PRO A 251 -9.99 -12.33 -8.62
C PRO A 251 -10.21 -13.77 -9.13
N ASP A 252 -10.79 -14.61 -8.29
CA ASP A 252 -11.04 -16.04 -8.59
C ASP A 252 -9.77 -16.83 -8.97
N SER A 253 -8.61 -16.42 -8.44
CA SER A 253 -7.36 -17.13 -8.66
C SER A 253 -7.40 -18.52 -8.06
N ASP A 254 -7.02 -19.51 -8.86
CA ASP A 254 -6.80 -20.90 -8.46
C ASP A 254 -5.31 -21.20 -8.18
N PHE A 255 -4.46 -20.16 -8.08
CA PHE A 255 -3.01 -20.31 -7.93
C PHE A 255 -2.63 -21.21 -6.75
N LEU A 256 -3.27 -20.97 -5.60
CA LEU A 256 -2.98 -21.75 -4.38
C LEU A 256 -3.42 -23.22 -4.53
N ALA A 257 -4.53 -23.50 -5.22
CA ALA A 257 -4.98 -24.86 -5.53
C ALA A 257 -3.98 -25.54 -6.46
N ARG A 258 -3.60 -24.90 -7.57
CA ARG A 258 -2.59 -25.42 -8.51
C ARG A 258 -1.25 -25.66 -7.83
N LEU A 259 -0.87 -24.80 -6.91
CA LEU A 259 0.36 -24.96 -6.13
C LEU A 259 0.33 -26.23 -5.28
N ARG A 260 -0.81 -26.50 -4.63
CA ARG A 260 -1.03 -27.73 -3.83
C ARG A 260 -1.10 -28.98 -4.70
N ASP A 261 -1.73 -28.91 -5.86
CA ASP A 261 -1.84 -30.04 -6.80
C ASP A 261 -0.47 -30.45 -7.37
N LEU A 262 0.46 -29.50 -7.49
CA LEU A 262 1.83 -29.76 -7.93
C LEU A 262 2.75 -30.23 -6.81
N ALA A 263 2.30 -30.21 -5.54
CA ALA A 263 3.16 -30.54 -4.43
C ALA A 263 3.66 -31.99 -4.50
N PRO A 264 4.94 -32.24 -4.20
CA PRO A 264 5.43 -33.60 -4.01
C PRO A 264 4.82 -34.22 -2.73
N PRO A 265 4.83 -35.55 -2.57
CA PRO A 265 4.26 -36.20 -1.36
C PRO A 265 4.82 -35.69 -0.05
N GLU A 266 6.08 -35.26 -0.03
CA GLU A 266 6.78 -34.67 1.13
C GLU A 266 6.66 -33.13 1.19
N GLY A 267 5.88 -32.54 0.31
CA GLY A 267 5.68 -31.09 0.18
C GLY A 267 4.53 -30.56 1.01
N ALA A 268 4.68 -29.37 1.56
CA ALA A 268 3.63 -28.62 2.24
C ALA A 268 3.60 -27.16 1.75
N VAL A 269 2.40 -26.59 1.68
CA VAL A 269 2.14 -25.19 1.37
C VAL A 269 1.63 -24.50 2.62
N GLU A 270 2.35 -23.49 3.09
CA GLU A 270 1.97 -22.63 4.21
C GLU A 270 1.60 -21.26 3.65
N GLU A 271 0.38 -20.81 3.87
CA GLU A 271 -0.04 -19.45 3.55
C GLU A 271 0.44 -18.51 4.66
N LEU A 272 1.27 -17.54 4.31
CA LEU A 272 1.86 -16.60 5.28
C LEU A 272 1.00 -15.34 5.43
N SER A 273 0.53 -14.78 4.30
CA SER A 273 -0.35 -13.61 4.30
C SER A 273 -1.16 -13.55 3.02
N PHE A 274 -2.32 -12.90 3.09
CA PHE A 274 -3.19 -12.68 1.94
C PHE A 274 -3.91 -11.34 2.03
N THR A 275 -3.77 -10.51 0.99
CA THR A 275 -4.63 -9.36 0.72
C THR A 275 -5.39 -9.67 -0.55
N PRO A 276 -6.74 -9.61 -0.56
CA PRO A 276 -7.53 -9.95 -1.74
C PRO A 276 -7.32 -8.95 -2.88
N PRO A 277 -7.43 -9.42 -4.13
CA PRO A 277 -7.55 -8.53 -5.29
C PRO A 277 -8.88 -7.80 -5.23
N GLU A 278 -8.92 -6.59 -5.77
CA GLU A 278 -10.13 -5.77 -5.74
C GLU A 278 -10.30 -4.97 -7.05
N ARG A 279 -11.56 -4.80 -7.48
CA ARG A 279 -11.94 -3.90 -8.56
C ARG A 279 -12.60 -2.66 -7.99
N TYR A 280 -12.25 -1.50 -8.53
CA TYR A 280 -12.81 -0.23 -8.08
C TYR A 280 -13.85 0.28 -9.07
N ALA A 281 -14.97 0.79 -8.52
CA ALA A 281 -15.99 1.42 -9.34
C ALA A 281 -15.45 2.75 -9.90
N PRO A 282 -15.63 3.01 -11.19
CA PRO A 282 -15.16 4.24 -11.81
C PRO A 282 -15.83 5.48 -11.19
N VAL A 283 -15.08 6.58 -11.12
CA VAL A 283 -15.63 7.91 -10.80
C VAL A 283 -15.69 8.68 -12.11
N PRO A 284 -16.90 9.01 -12.61
CA PRO A 284 -17.05 9.69 -13.90
C PRO A 284 -16.29 11.04 -13.94
N GLY A 285 -15.68 11.33 -15.08
CA GLY A 285 -14.94 12.58 -15.30
C GLY A 285 -13.46 12.53 -14.90
N PHE A 286 -12.96 11.40 -14.38
CA PHE A 286 -11.56 11.24 -14.01
C PHE A 286 -10.90 10.12 -14.83
N PRO A 287 -9.61 10.27 -15.20
CA PRO A 287 -8.88 9.23 -15.91
C PRO A 287 -8.64 8.01 -15.01
N HIS A 288 -8.74 6.82 -15.60
CA HIS A 288 -8.51 5.56 -14.90
C HIS A 288 -7.34 4.82 -15.52
N ALA A 289 -6.57 4.11 -14.71
CA ALA A 289 -5.49 3.25 -15.17
C ALA A 289 -5.36 1.99 -14.29
N PHE A 290 -4.77 0.97 -14.87
CA PHE A 290 -4.31 -0.19 -14.12
C PHE A 290 -3.13 0.20 -13.20
N VAL A 291 -3.12 -0.35 -11.99
CA VAL A 291 -1.97 -0.28 -11.07
C VAL A 291 -1.39 -1.67 -10.83
N PRO A 292 -0.04 -1.84 -10.94
CA PRO A 292 0.59 -3.15 -10.87
C PRO A 292 0.85 -3.65 -9.44
N PHE A 293 0.46 -2.88 -8.43
CA PHE A 293 0.74 -3.13 -7.01
C PHE A 293 -0.55 -3.40 -6.21
N GLY A 294 -0.41 -3.81 -4.96
CA GLY A 294 -1.48 -3.88 -3.97
C GLY A 294 -1.31 -2.77 -2.95
N SER A 295 -2.35 -2.47 -2.20
CA SER A 295 -2.39 -1.45 -1.15
C SER A 295 -3.34 -1.85 -0.04
N ASP A 296 -3.46 -1.01 0.99
CA ASP A 296 -4.44 -1.17 2.06
C ASP A 296 -5.89 -0.84 1.66
N ALA A 297 -6.18 -0.45 0.41
CA ALA A 297 -7.51 -0.06 -0.03
C ALA A 297 -8.63 -1.08 0.28
N PRO A 298 -8.42 -2.42 0.18
CA PRO A 298 -9.45 -3.39 0.59
C PRO A 298 -9.79 -3.32 2.09
N ARG A 299 -8.78 -3.05 2.94
CA ARG A 299 -8.97 -2.88 4.39
C ARG A 299 -9.67 -1.56 4.68
N VAL A 300 -9.25 -0.49 4.01
CA VAL A 300 -9.90 0.83 4.08
C VAL A 300 -11.38 0.74 3.68
N ARG A 301 -11.70 -0.06 2.66
CA ARG A 301 -13.08 -0.32 2.25
C ARG A 301 -13.91 -0.97 3.38
N ALA A 302 -13.32 -1.91 4.10
CA ALA A 302 -13.99 -2.55 5.24
C ALA A 302 -14.28 -1.53 6.36
N LEU A 303 -13.39 -0.56 6.62
CA LEU A 303 -13.59 0.50 7.62
C LEU A 303 -14.82 1.38 7.33
N VAL A 304 -15.11 1.62 6.06
CA VAL A 304 -16.28 2.42 5.64
C VAL A 304 -17.49 1.53 5.29
N GLY A 305 -17.59 0.34 5.87
CA GLY A 305 -18.75 -0.55 5.72
C GLY A 305 -18.94 -1.10 4.30
N GLY A 306 -17.87 -1.29 3.54
CA GLY A 306 -17.91 -1.82 2.18
C GLY A 306 -18.28 -0.78 1.12
N GLN A 307 -18.32 0.50 1.48
CA GLN A 307 -18.59 1.61 0.56
C GLN A 307 -17.46 1.76 -0.50
N ARG A 308 -17.66 2.69 -1.43
CA ARG A 308 -16.70 2.93 -2.53
C ARG A 308 -15.34 3.37 -2.01
N VAL A 309 -14.28 2.82 -2.61
CA VAL A 309 -12.91 3.30 -2.43
C VAL A 309 -12.37 3.78 -3.77
N ALA A 310 -11.76 4.96 -3.77
CA ALA A 310 -10.94 5.47 -4.86
C ALA A 310 -9.47 5.33 -4.47
N LEU A 311 -8.70 4.61 -5.27
CA LEU A 311 -7.24 4.51 -5.09
C LEU A 311 -6.57 5.45 -6.08
N CYS A 312 -5.91 6.50 -5.59
CA CYS A 312 -5.24 7.48 -6.44
C CYS A 312 -4.28 8.37 -5.66
N GLY A 313 -3.33 8.96 -6.38
CA GLY A 313 -2.48 10.00 -5.85
C GLY A 313 -1.34 10.39 -6.78
N PRO A 314 -0.57 11.43 -6.40
CA PRO A 314 0.53 11.95 -7.20
C PRO A 314 1.74 11.01 -7.26
N GLY A 315 2.60 11.23 -8.27
CA GLY A 315 3.82 10.48 -8.45
C GLY A 315 3.62 9.11 -9.10
N SER A 316 4.69 8.33 -9.20
CA SER A 316 4.73 7.06 -9.91
C SER A 316 5.36 5.95 -9.08
N ILE A 317 4.72 4.78 -9.08
CA ILE A 317 5.26 3.57 -8.47
C ILE A 317 6.62 3.14 -9.07
N GLU A 318 6.96 3.60 -10.26
CA GLU A 318 8.24 3.26 -10.92
C GLU A 318 9.45 3.86 -10.21
N VAL A 319 9.26 4.93 -9.44
CA VAL A 319 10.33 5.54 -8.64
C VAL A 319 10.25 5.16 -7.16
N ALA A 320 9.11 4.67 -6.70
CA ALA A 320 8.96 4.14 -5.35
C ALA A 320 9.92 2.98 -5.11
N HIS A 321 10.40 2.81 -3.87
CA HIS A 321 11.34 1.74 -3.46
C HIS A 321 12.73 1.80 -4.15
N THR A 322 13.00 2.81 -4.97
CA THR A 322 14.31 3.01 -5.60
C THR A 322 15.20 3.98 -4.78
N LEU A 323 16.48 4.06 -5.13
CA LEU A 323 17.39 5.07 -4.55
C LEU A 323 17.15 6.47 -5.14
N ASP A 324 16.38 6.56 -6.24
CA ASP A 324 16.03 7.78 -6.95
C ASP A 324 14.56 8.18 -6.71
N GLU A 325 13.97 7.75 -5.59
CA GLU A 325 12.61 8.12 -5.24
C GLU A 325 12.47 9.64 -5.20
N ARG A 326 11.44 10.13 -5.88
CA ARG A 326 11.20 11.56 -6.06
C ARG A 326 9.76 11.86 -6.42
N ILE A 327 9.37 13.13 -6.21
CA ILE A 327 8.10 13.69 -6.67
C ILE A 327 8.31 15.13 -7.15
N SER A 328 7.51 15.58 -8.11
CA SER A 328 7.52 16.99 -8.53
C SER A 328 6.44 17.81 -7.79
N GLY A 329 6.69 19.11 -7.64
CA GLY A 329 5.68 20.03 -7.14
C GLY A 329 4.45 20.08 -8.04
N ALA A 330 4.65 19.99 -9.35
CA ALA A 330 3.57 19.93 -10.34
C ALA A 330 2.69 18.68 -10.17
N ASP A 331 3.30 17.49 -9.93
CA ASP A 331 2.53 16.26 -9.68
C ASP A 331 1.74 16.35 -8.38
N LEU A 332 2.35 16.87 -7.29
CA LEU A 332 1.68 17.08 -6.03
C LEU A 332 0.49 18.02 -6.16
N GLU A 333 0.66 19.15 -6.85
CA GLU A 333 -0.40 20.13 -7.07
C GLU A 333 -1.55 19.56 -7.90
N ALA A 334 -1.23 18.90 -9.01
CA ALA A 334 -2.22 18.25 -9.86
C ALA A 334 -2.99 17.16 -9.09
N GLY A 335 -2.28 16.35 -8.29
CA GLY A 335 -2.87 15.30 -7.46
C GLY A 335 -3.79 15.84 -6.38
N ALA A 336 -3.37 16.89 -5.68
CA ALA A 336 -4.22 17.51 -4.65
C ALA A 336 -5.51 18.09 -5.26
N TRP A 337 -5.43 18.75 -6.42
CA TRP A 337 -6.62 19.24 -7.14
C TRP A 337 -7.53 18.10 -7.60
N GLN A 338 -6.94 17.02 -8.10
CA GLN A 338 -7.71 15.85 -8.51
C GLN A 338 -8.43 15.20 -7.32
N ILE A 339 -7.78 15.06 -6.17
CA ILE A 339 -8.36 14.54 -4.93
C ILE A 339 -9.55 15.40 -4.49
N VAL A 340 -9.46 16.75 -4.59
CA VAL A 340 -10.61 17.64 -4.34
C VAL A 340 -11.80 17.29 -5.23
N GLY A 341 -11.58 17.17 -6.54
CA GLY A 341 -12.64 16.84 -7.50
C GLY A 341 -13.26 15.46 -7.25
N ILE A 342 -12.44 14.44 -6.96
CA ILE A 342 -12.90 13.09 -6.61
C ILE A 342 -13.74 13.12 -5.33
N ALA A 343 -13.29 13.84 -4.30
CA ALA A 343 -14.02 13.98 -3.05
C ALA A 343 -15.41 14.63 -3.26
N GLU A 344 -15.49 15.69 -4.06
CA GLU A 344 -16.76 16.33 -4.41
C GLU A 344 -17.69 15.39 -5.19
N ALA A 345 -17.16 14.61 -6.13
CA ALA A 345 -17.93 13.63 -6.89
C ALA A 345 -18.45 12.48 -6.00
N LEU A 346 -17.64 11.99 -5.07
CA LEU A 346 -18.03 10.92 -4.14
C LEU A 346 -19.08 11.40 -3.13
N LEU A 347 -19.01 12.64 -2.66
CA LEU A 347 -19.99 13.23 -1.75
C LEU A 347 -21.26 13.65 -2.47
N GLY A 348 -21.20 14.07 -3.73
CA GLY A 348 -22.35 14.49 -4.52
C GLY A 348 -23.19 13.35 -5.08
N GLY A 349 -22.61 12.15 -5.25
CA GLY A 349 -23.32 10.95 -5.69
C GLY A 349 -24.08 10.19 -4.60
N ALA A 350 -24.11 10.70 -3.38
CA ALA A 350 -24.76 10.12 -2.21
C ALA A 350 -26.12 10.78 -1.88
N ALA A 351 -26.77 11.45 -2.87
CA ALA A 351 -28.12 12.05 -2.73
C ALA A 351 -29.19 11.13 -3.32
#